data_0647ba85d9f1b84a0ebced132c50c7f4
#
_entry.id   0647ba85d9f1b84a0ebced132c50c7f4
#
_cell.length_a   1.000
_cell.length_b   1.000
_cell.length_c   1.000
_cell.angle_alpha   90.00
_cell.angle_beta   90.00
_cell.angle_gamma   90.00
#
_symmetry.space_group_name_H-M   'P 1'
#
loop_
_entity.id
_entity.type
_entity.pdbx_description
1 polymer ?
#
loop_
_entity_poly.entity_id
_entity_poly.type
_entity_poly.pdbx_seq_one_letter_code
_entity_poly.pdbx_strand_id
1 'polypeptide(L)'
;MLIDLHVHSHLSKGCELNPRLVLERSAALGLDGVAFTETNTQDGFEELLELGGRTPVKVFVGLELVTDKGQYLCFFPRPELAPEPVQMWGSNREKPWSAAECIPKIRSLGAAVVAARPYDREFQHPAGDFILTLQGLTAVEGFNPKVRQPANELALEAAQSLRLPCVAGSDARGSLDELGRAATLFKRAIGNQREFVQALFDGEYWAVMMGELPKLTRPGEAREVEPRKEGRRRRRGARPGRPGGWN
;
A
#
# COMPACT_ATOMS: atom_id res chain seq x y z
N MET A 1 -3.47 -1.66 15.14
CA MET A 1 -4.03 -2.56 14.11
C MET A 1 -3.23 -2.39 12.84
N LEU A 2 -2.69 -3.48 12.29
CA LEU A 2 -1.82 -3.45 11.10
C LEU A 2 -2.62 -3.84 9.86
N ILE A 3 -2.72 -2.94 8.89
CA ILE A 3 -3.57 -3.11 7.70
C ILE A 3 -2.75 -2.85 6.43
N ASP A 4 -2.78 -3.77 5.47
CA ASP A 4 -2.28 -3.52 4.12
C ASP A 4 -3.34 -2.73 3.35
N LEU A 5 -3.02 -1.46 3.01
CA LEU A 5 -4.02 -0.54 2.45
C LEU A 5 -4.12 -0.56 0.92
N HIS A 6 -3.29 -1.35 0.24
CA HIS A 6 -3.25 -1.35 -1.21
C HIS A 6 -3.07 -2.77 -1.74
N VAL A 7 -4.20 -3.45 -1.96
CA VAL A 7 -4.22 -4.83 -2.44
C VAL A 7 -5.26 -4.97 -3.54
N HIS A 8 -4.96 -5.77 -4.55
CA HIS A 8 -5.88 -6.08 -5.64
C HIS A 8 -6.26 -7.54 -5.66
N SER A 9 -7.38 -7.83 -6.28
CA SER A 9 -7.85 -9.18 -6.55
C SER A 9 -8.14 -9.38 -8.03
N HIS A 10 -8.61 -10.58 -8.39
CA HIS A 10 -9.06 -10.91 -9.76
C HIS A 10 -10.19 -10.02 -10.30
N LEU A 11 -10.78 -9.18 -9.45
CA LEU A 11 -11.76 -8.16 -9.86
C LEU A 11 -11.09 -6.98 -10.59
N SER A 12 -9.82 -6.70 -10.29
CA SER A 12 -9.02 -5.76 -11.06
C SER A 12 -8.50 -6.38 -12.35
N LYS A 13 -8.66 -5.67 -13.46
CA LYS A 13 -8.16 -6.14 -14.76
C LYS A 13 -6.67 -6.47 -14.72
N GLY A 14 -6.31 -7.69 -15.08
CA GLY A 14 -4.92 -8.15 -15.13
C GLY A 14 -4.34 -8.59 -13.79
N CYS A 15 -5.17 -8.72 -12.75
CA CYS A 15 -4.82 -9.33 -11.49
C CYS A 15 -5.46 -10.72 -11.39
N GLU A 16 -4.72 -11.71 -10.89
CA GLU A 16 -5.20 -13.11 -10.75
C GLU A 16 -5.31 -13.53 -9.27
N LEU A 17 -5.09 -12.63 -8.34
CA LEU A 17 -5.11 -12.96 -6.91
C LEU A 17 -6.53 -13.31 -6.45
N ASN A 18 -6.66 -14.51 -5.88
CA ASN A 18 -7.91 -14.95 -5.28
C ASN A 18 -8.08 -14.28 -3.90
N PRO A 19 -9.18 -13.55 -3.61
CA PRO A 19 -9.36 -12.85 -2.35
C PRO A 19 -9.26 -13.75 -1.13
N ARG A 20 -9.75 -14.99 -1.21
CA ARG A 20 -9.65 -15.95 -0.10
C ARG A 20 -8.21 -16.27 0.23
N LEU A 21 -7.38 -16.54 -0.78
CA LEU A 21 -5.95 -16.81 -0.59
C LEU A 21 -5.21 -15.56 -0.08
N VAL A 22 -5.62 -14.36 -0.51
CA VAL A 22 -5.11 -13.10 0.04
C VAL A 22 -5.37 -13.02 1.53
N LEU A 23 -6.58 -13.32 2.00
CA LEU A 23 -6.93 -13.26 3.42
C LEU A 23 -6.22 -14.35 4.25
N GLU A 24 -6.11 -15.57 3.72
CA GLU A 24 -5.35 -16.66 4.35
C GLU A 24 -3.87 -16.27 4.51
N ARG A 25 -3.27 -15.70 3.45
CA ARG A 25 -1.89 -15.24 3.50
C ARG A 25 -1.71 -14.06 4.47
N SER A 26 -2.63 -13.11 4.47
CA SER A 26 -2.62 -11.96 5.38
C SER A 26 -2.67 -12.40 6.85
N ALA A 27 -3.53 -13.36 7.19
CA ALA A 27 -3.57 -13.95 8.52
C ALA A 27 -2.23 -14.61 8.89
N ALA A 28 -1.63 -15.37 7.96
CA ALA A 28 -0.33 -16.02 8.18
C ALA A 28 0.82 -15.02 8.37
N LEU A 29 0.71 -13.81 7.81
CA LEU A 29 1.66 -12.71 7.98
C LEU A 29 1.41 -11.89 9.26
N GLY A 30 0.32 -12.13 9.97
CA GLY A 30 -0.05 -11.37 11.17
C GLY A 30 -0.65 -10.00 10.86
N LEU A 31 -1.20 -9.80 9.66
CA LEU A 31 -1.99 -8.61 9.36
C LEU A 31 -3.36 -8.70 10.03
N ASP A 32 -3.79 -7.61 10.64
CA ASP A 32 -5.13 -7.50 11.23
C ASP A 32 -6.21 -7.19 10.19
N GLY A 33 -5.82 -6.60 9.05
CA GLY A 33 -6.74 -6.23 7.99
C GLY A 33 -6.07 -6.06 6.63
N VAL A 34 -6.92 -6.04 5.60
CA VAL A 34 -6.58 -5.78 4.19
C VAL A 34 -7.62 -4.83 3.61
N ALA A 35 -7.18 -3.83 2.87
CA ALA A 35 -8.04 -3.02 2.03
C ALA A 35 -7.87 -3.44 0.56
N PHE A 36 -8.92 -4.02 -0.02
CA PHE A 36 -8.98 -4.26 -1.45
C PHE A 36 -9.29 -2.95 -2.16
N THR A 37 -8.44 -2.57 -3.09
CA THR A 37 -8.51 -1.31 -3.84
C THR A 37 -8.59 -1.62 -5.33
N GLU A 38 -9.76 -2.07 -5.77
CA GLU A 38 -9.93 -2.53 -7.15
C GLU A 38 -9.82 -1.38 -8.15
N THR A 39 -9.13 -1.63 -9.28
CA THR A 39 -8.80 -0.59 -10.24
C THR A 39 -10.02 -0.20 -11.06
N ASN A 40 -10.47 1.04 -10.89
CA ASN A 40 -11.58 1.67 -11.63
C ASN A 40 -12.91 0.88 -11.60
N THR A 41 -13.13 0.05 -10.60
CA THR A 41 -14.39 -0.69 -10.41
C THR A 41 -14.72 -0.88 -8.94
N GLN A 42 -16.00 -0.89 -8.62
CA GLN A 42 -16.55 -1.28 -7.34
C GLN A 42 -17.18 -2.68 -7.37
N ASP A 43 -17.09 -3.35 -8.53
CA ASP A 43 -17.62 -4.70 -8.67
C ASP A 43 -17.03 -5.62 -7.60
N GLY A 44 -17.89 -6.41 -6.97
CA GLY A 44 -17.48 -7.36 -5.95
C GLY A 44 -17.20 -6.79 -4.55
N PHE A 45 -17.42 -5.50 -4.27
CA PHE A 45 -17.24 -4.93 -2.93
C PHE A 45 -18.07 -5.66 -1.86
N GLU A 46 -19.33 -5.99 -2.19
CA GLU A 46 -20.21 -6.74 -1.28
C GLU A 46 -19.65 -8.14 -1.01
N GLU A 47 -19.24 -8.86 -2.06
CA GLU A 47 -18.64 -10.19 -1.96
C GLU A 47 -17.35 -10.17 -1.09
N LEU A 48 -16.49 -9.18 -1.30
CA LEU A 48 -15.25 -9.01 -0.51
C LEU A 48 -15.55 -8.78 0.97
N LEU A 49 -16.52 -7.94 1.28
CA LEU A 49 -16.94 -7.66 2.66
C LEU A 49 -17.57 -8.88 3.33
N GLU A 50 -18.41 -9.63 2.63
CA GLU A 50 -18.98 -10.89 3.11
C GLU A 50 -17.88 -11.93 3.39
N LEU A 51 -16.88 -12.02 2.50
CA LEU A 51 -15.75 -12.91 2.69
C LEU A 51 -14.97 -12.55 3.96
N GLY A 52 -14.76 -11.25 4.22
CA GLY A 52 -14.14 -10.73 5.44
C GLY A 52 -14.87 -11.11 6.72
N GLY A 53 -16.19 -11.21 6.68
CA GLY A 53 -17.01 -11.67 7.81
C GLY A 53 -16.77 -13.12 8.24
N ARG A 54 -16.06 -13.90 7.41
CA ARG A 54 -15.78 -15.33 7.63
C ARG A 54 -14.32 -15.62 8.01
N THR A 55 -13.51 -14.58 8.21
CA THR A 55 -12.08 -14.69 8.50
C THR A 55 -11.69 -13.82 9.69
N PRO A 56 -10.56 -14.09 10.36
CA PRO A 56 -10.06 -13.23 11.43
C PRO A 56 -9.50 -11.88 10.90
N VAL A 57 -9.15 -11.82 9.61
CA VAL A 57 -8.62 -10.61 8.97
C VAL A 57 -9.78 -9.70 8.56
N LYS A 58 -9.74 -8.44 9.00
CA LYS A 58 -10.73 -7.44 8.60
C LYS A 58 -10.57 -7.08 7.14
N VAL A 59 -11.68 -6.98 6.42
CA VAL A 59 -11.70 -6.54 5.03
C VAL A 59 -12.29 -5.13 4.95
N PHE A 60 -11.59 -4.28 4.22
CA PHE A 60 -12.03 -2.96 3.80
C PHE A 60 -12.00 -2.90 2.28
N VAL A 61 -12.82 -2.05 1.69
CA VAL A 61 -12.90 -1.89 0.24
C VAL A 61 -12.73 -0.44 -0.17
N GLY A 62 -12.14 -0.24 -1.33
CA GLY A 62 -11.93 1.06 -1.94
C GLY A 62 -11.65 0.94 -3.42
N LEU A 63 -11.65 2.08 -4.11
CA LEU A 63 -11.29 2.19 -5.52
C LEU A 63 -9.82 2.63 -5.63
N GLU A 64 -9.05 2.00 -6.52
CA GLU A 64 -7.89 2.65 -7.11
C GLU A 64 -8.33 3.39 -8.37
N LEU A 65 -8.51 4.69 -8.27
CA LEU A 65 -8.90 5.53 -9.39
C LEU A 65 -7.68 5.94 -10.21
N VAL A 66 -7.63 5.53 -11.48
CA VAL A 66 -6.58 5.89 -12.43
C VAL A 66 -6.98 7.15 -13.20
N THR A 67 -6.14 8.19 -13.14
CA THR A 67 -6.42 9.51 -13.71
C THR A 67 -5.30 9.99 -14.63
N ASP A 68 -5.49 11.16 -15.24
CA ASP A 68 -4.48 11.87 -16.04
C ASP A 68 -3.26 12.37 -15.22
N LYS A 69 -3.41 12.41 -13.89
CA LYS A 69 -2.41 12.89 -12.93
C LYS A 69 -2.32 11.98 -11.72
N GLY A 70 -1.98 10.71 -11.94
CA GLY A 70 -1.74 9.73 -10.89
C GLY A 70 -2.89 8.79 -10.59
N GLN A 71 -2.67 8.01 -9.56
CA GLN A 71 -3.60 7.03 -9.01
C GLN A 71 -3.97 7.46 -7.59
N TYR A 72 -5.22 7.18 -7.22
CA TYR A 72 -5.75 7.58 -5.92
C TYR A 72 -6.55 6.44 -5.31
N LEU A 73 -6.21 6.05 -4.08
CA LEU A 73 -7.04 5.11 -3.31
C LEU A 73 -8.17 5.90 -2.66
N CYS A 74 -9.39 5.52 -2.98
CA CYS A 74 -10.60 6.21 -2.56
C CYS A 74 -11.44 5.28 -1.67
N PHE A 75 -11.53 5.58 -0.39
CA PHE A 75 -12.24 4.77 0.60
C PHE A 75 -13.51 5.47 1.04
N PHE A 76 -14.66 4.90 0.74
CA PHE A 76 -15.97 5.44 1.09
C PHE A 76 -16.43 4.92 2.46
N PRO A 77 -17.04 5.76 3.33
CA PRO A 77 -17.52 5.33 4.65
C PRO A 77 -18.65 4.30 4.56
N ARG A 78 -19.36 4.29 3.45
CA ARG A 78 -20.33 3.29 3.03
C ARG A 78 -20.00 2.88 1.61
N PRO A 79 -19.62 1.62 1.36
CA PRO A 79 -19.17 1.13 0.05
C PRO A 79 -20.21 1.35 -1.07
N GLU A 80 -21.49 1.27 -0.74
CA GLU A 80 -22.60 1.54 -1.66
C GLU A 80 -22.69 2.99 -2.15
N LEU A 81 -21.94 3.90 -1.54
CA LEU A 81 -21.80 5.29 -2.01
C LEU A 81 -20.66 5.47 -3.01
N ALA A 82 -19.83 4.43 -3.21
CA ALA A 82 -18.80 4.49 -4.22
C ALA A 82 -19.48 4.62 -5.60
N PRO A 83 -19.16 5.67 -6.37
CA PRO A 83 -19.73 5.78 -7.72
C PRO A 83 -19.05 4.77 -8.64
N GLU A 84 -19.82 4.28 -9.63
CA GLU A 84 -19.21 3.62 -10.77
C GLU A 84 -18.41 4.63 -11.57
N PRO A 85 -17.06 4.53 -11.62
CA PRO A 85 -16.24 5.54 -12.29
C PRO A 85 -16.61 5.77 -13.74
N VAL A 86 -16.95 4.70 -14.46
CA VAL A 86 -17.38 4.80 -15.87
C VAL A 86 -18.71 5.53 -16.02
N GLN A 87 -19.65 5.33 -15.11
CA GLN A 87 -20.94 6.04 -15.14
C GLN A 87 -20.80 7.50 -14.76
N MET A 88 -19.91 7.83 -13.82
CA MET A 88 -19.74 9.19 -13.34
C MET A 88 -18.91 10.06 -14.30
N TRP A 89 -17.87 9.51 -14.94
CA TRP A 89 -16.93 10.26 -15.77
C TRP A 89 -16.77 9.73 -17.18
N GLY A 90 -17.60 8.74 -17.58
CA GLY A 90 -17.54 8.11 -18.89
C GLY A 90 -16.38 7.11 -19.02
N SER A 91 -16.30 6.48 -20.19
CA SER A 91 -15.22 5.55 -20.53
C SER A 91 -13.91 6.34 -20.71
N ASN A 92 -12.82 5.90 -20.07
CA ASN A 92 -11.49 6.51 -20.22
C ASN A 92 -10.67 5.89 -21.37
N ARG A 93 -11.31 5.28 -22.35
CA ARG A 93 -10.63 4.54 -23.43
C ARG A 93 -9.71 5.44 -24.28
N GLU A 94 -10.12 6.67 -24.49
CA GLU A 94 -9.38 7.64 -25.33
C GLU A 94 -8.66 8.72 -24.50
N LYS A 95 -9.21 9.07 -23.36
CA LYS A 95 -8.66 10.12 -22.48
C LYS A 95 -8.85 9.74 -21.02
N PRO A 96 -7.78 9.75 -20.20
CA PRO A 96 -7.87 9.52 -18.75
C PRO A 96 -8.79 10.56 -18.09
N TRP A 97 -9.42 10.15 -16.98
CA TRP A 97 -10.22 11.08 -16.16
C TRP A 97 -9.35 12.15 -15.53
N SER A 98 -9.88 13.35 -15.41
CA SER A 98 -9.17 14.46 -14.80
C SER A 98 -9.09 14.30 -13.27
N ALA A 99 -7.90 14.21 -12.71
CA ALA A 99 -7.71 14.18 -11.25
C ALA A 99 -8.28 15.43 -10.59
N ALA A 100 -8.09 16.61 -11.21
CA ALA A 100 -8.59 17.88 -10.69
C ALA A 100 -10.13 17.91 -10.56
N GLU A 101 -10.84 17.17 -11.41
CA GLU A 101 -12.31 17.11 -11.38
C GLU A 101 -12.82 15.98 -10.48
N CYS A 102 -12.16 14.80 -10.56
CA CYS A 102 -12.61 13.59 -9.85
C CYS A 102 -12.40 13.69 -8.34
N ILE A 103 -11.22 14.11 -7.90
CA ILE A 103 -10.84 14.03 -6.49
C ILE A 103 -11.73 14.91 -5.60
N PRO A 104 -12.03 16.19 -5.94
CA PRO A 104 -12.97 17.00 -5.15
C PRO A 104 -14.37 16.40 -5.08
N LYS A 105 -14.87 15.79 -6.16
CA LYS A 105 -16.18 15.14 -6.18
C LYS A 105 -16.22 13.92 -5.25
N ILE A 106 -15.21 13.04 -5.35
CA ILE A 106 -15.08 11.87 -4.47
C ILE A 106 -14.99 12.31 -3.02
N ARG A 107 -14.20 13.33 -2.74
CA ARG A 107 -14.07 13.91 -1.40
C ARG A 107 -15.39 14.44 -0.85
N SER A 108 -16.22 15.08 -1.70
CA SER A 108 -17.55 15.58 -1.31
C SER A 108 -18.55 14.47 -0.95
N LEU A 109 -18.33 13.23 -1.40
CA LEU A 109 -19.08 12.05 -1.00
C LEU A 109 -18.63 11.47 0.36
N GLY A 110 -17.69 12.13 1.04
CA GLY A 110 -17.19 11.72 2.36
C GLY A 110 -16.05 10.69 2.30
N ALA A 111 -15.53 10.41 1.13
CA ALA A 111 -14.43 9.45 0.98
C ALA A 111 -13.10 10.00 1.53
N ALA A 112 -12.28 9.14 2.12
CA ALA A 112 -10.86 9.39 2.31
C ALA A 112 -10.13 9.11 1.01
N VAL A 113 -9.23 10.03 0.61
CA VAL A 113 -8.49 9.96 -0.64
C VAL A 113 -6.99 9.96 -0.37
N VAL A 114 -6.31 8.94 -0.86
CA VAL A 114 -4.86 8.76 -0.71
C VAL A 114 -4.20 8.87 -2.08
N ALA A 115 -3.19 9.74 -2.23
CA ALA A 115 -2.36 9.75 -3.43
C ALA A 115 -1.46 8.50 -3.44
N ALA A 116 -1.74 7.55 -4.34
CA ALA A 116 -1.00 6.31 -4.47
C ALA A 116 0.23 6.52 -5.36
N ARG A 117 1.40 6.07 -4.90
CA ARG A 117 2.65 6.07 -5.67
C ARG A 117 2.90 7.36 -6.46
N PRO A 118 2.76 8.56 -5.87
CA PRO A 118 2.65 9.81 -6.63
C PRO A 118 3.86 10.11 -7.51
N TYR A 119 5.05 9.64 -7.15
CA TYR A 119 6.30 9.86 -7.90
C TYR A 119 6.81 8.63 -8.66
N ASP A 120 5.96 7.61 -8.84
CA ASP A 120 6.30 6.44 -9.63
C ASP A 120 6.38 6.77 -11.12
N ARG A 121 7.61 6.93 -11.64
CA ARG A 121 7.88 7.27 -13.04
C ARG A 121 7.69 6.11 -14.01
N GLU A 122 7.51 4.88 -13.51
CA GLU A 122 7.20 3.72 -14.34
C GLU A 122 5.71 3.69 -14.68
N PHE A 123 4.88 4.44 -13.94
CA PHE A 123 3.48 4.63 -14.26
C PHE A 123 3.31 5.66 -15.39
N GLN A 124 2.35 5.40 -16.30
CA GLN A 124 2.15 6.20 -17.52
C GLN A 124 1.85 7.68 -17.23
N HIS A 125 1.10 7.96 -16.16
CA HIS A 125 0.66 9.31 -15.77
C HIS A 125 0.96 9.55 -14.29
N PRO A 126 2.22 9.74 -13.88
CA PRO A 126 2.53 9.98 -12.47
C PRO A 126 1.96 11.33 -12.03
N ALA A 127 1.52 11.41 -10.78
CA ALA A 127 1.03 12.67 -10.22
C ALA A 127 2.17 13.72 -10.09
N GLY A 128 3.33 13.28 -9.61
CA GLY A 128 4.45 14.18 -9.33
C GLY A 128 4.01 15.32 -8.41
N ASP A 129 4.57 16.50 -8.65
CA ASP A 129 4.28 17.71 -7.86
C ASP A 129 2.84 18.23 -8.03
N PHE A 130 2.06 17.66 -8.94
CA PHE A 130 0.64 18.01 -9.08
C PHE A 130 -0.13 17.76 -7.76
N ILE A 131 0.26 16.74 -6.98
CA ILE A 131 -0.38 16.50 -5.67
C ILE A 131 -0.28 17.67 -4.71
N LEU A 132 0.74 18.54 -4.84
CA LEU A 132 0.92 19.73 -4.00
C LEU A 132 -0.15 20.79 -4.24
N THR A 133 -0.81 20.75 -5.40
CA THR A 133 -1.88 21.67 -5.79
C THR A 133 -3.27 21.06 -5.66
N LEU A 134 -3.36 19.73 -5.47
CA LEU A 134 -4.62 19.01 -5.45
C LEU A 134 -5.29 19.13 -4.08
N GLN A 135 -6.52 19.62 -4.07
CA GLN A 135 -7.32 19.67 -2.86
C GLN A 135 -8.09 18.37 -2.61
N GLY A 136 -8.31 18.05 -1.34
CA GLY A 136 -9.14 16.91 -0.95
C GLY A 136 -8.37 15.63 -0.63
N LEU A 137 -7.05 15.64 -0.67
CA LEU A 137 -6.25 14.52 -0.18
C LEU A 137 -6.38 14.37 1.34
N THR A 138 -6.42 13.12 1.80
CA THR A 138 -6.44 12.74 3.21
C THR A 138 -5.07 12.27 3.67
N ALA A 139 -4.34 11.57 2.78
CA ALA A 139 -3.01 11.03 3.05
C ALA A 139 -2.21 10.86 1.75
N VAL A 140 -0.95 10.53 1.89
CA VAL A 140 -0.06 10.15 0.78
C VAL A 140 0.49 8.74 1.05
N GLU A 141 0.53 7.88 0.05
CA GLU A 141 1.23 6.61 0.13
C GLU A 141 2.75 6.87 0.07
N GLY A 142 3.36 6.95 1.25
CA GLY A 142 4.79 7.24 1.43
C GLY A 142 5.68 6.02 1.25
N PHE A 143 5.13 4.81 1.45
CA PHE A 143 5.85 3.56 1.22
C PHE A 143 5.03 2.60 0.38
N ASN A 144 5.57 2.30 -0.80
CA ASN A 144 5.10 1.23 -1.66
C ASN A 144 6.32 0.40 -2.10
N PRO A 145 6.36 -0.92 -1.86
CA PRO A 145 7.53 -1.75 -2.12
C PRO A 145 7.81 -1.99 -3.61
N LYS A 146 6.86 -1.67 -4.49
CA LYS A 146 7.04 -1.75 -5.94
C LYS A 146 7.70 -0.51 -6.54
N VAL A 147 7.74 0.57 -5.78
CA VAL A 147 8.29 1.85 -6.22
C VAL A 147 9.73 1.98 -5.78
N ARG A 148 10.57 2.56 -6.61
CA ARG A 148 11.98 2.82 -6.27
C ARG A 148 12.09 3.75 -5.07
N GLN A 149 13.07 3.48 -4.21
CA GLN A 149 13.28 4.23 -2.97
C GLN A 149 13.26 5.77 -3.15
N PRO A 150 13.93 6.39 -4.15
CA PRO A 150 13.87 7.85 -4.32
C PRO A 150 12.46 8.39 -4.56
N ALA A 151 11.56 7.61 -5.17
CA ALA A 151 10.18 8.02 -5.38
C ALA A 151 9.35 7.94 -4.09
N ASN A 152 9.61 6.95 -3.22
CA ASN A 152 9.04 6.91 -1.87
C ASN A 152 9.54 8.09 -1.02
N GLU A 153 10.83 8.44 -1.11
CA GLU A 153 11.39 9.60 -0.40
C GLU A 153 10.71 10.91 -0.84
N LEU A 154 10.51 11.13 -2.15
CA LEU A 154 9.76 12.27 -2.66
C LEU A 154 8.30 12.28 -2.19
N ALA A 155 7.66 11.11 -2.09
CA ALA A 155 6.29 11.01 -1.55
C ALA A 155 6.21 11.43 -0.08
N LEU A 156 7.21 11.05 0.73
CA LEU A 156 7.32 11.49 2.14
C LEU A 156 7.55 13.01 2.24
N GLU A 157 8.41 13.59 1.41
CA GLU A 157 8.65 15.04 1.37
C GLU A 157 7.39 15.81 0.96
N ALA A 158 6.66 15.31 -0.03
CA ALA A 158 5.38 15.89 -0.46
C ALA A 158 4.32 15.82 0.65
N ALA A 159 4.20 14.69 1.34
CA ALA A 159 3.29 14.52 2.48
C ALA A 159 3.61 15.54 3.59
N GLN A 160 4.90 15.71 3.92
CA GLN A 160 5.35 16.71 4.89
C GLN A 160 4.98 18.13 4.45
N SER A 161 5.21 18.46 3.17
CA SER A 161 4.89 19.78 2.60
C SER A 161 3.40 20.08 2.66
N LEU A 162 2.57 19.06 2.42
CA LEU A 162 1.10 19.13 2.51
C LEU A 162 0.57 19.04 3.95
N ARG A 163 1.42 18.71 4.92
CA ARG A 163 1.04 18.39 6.31
C ARG A 163 0.02 17.26 6.38
N LEU A 164 0.16 16.29 5.51
CA LEU A 164 -0.67 15.09 5.48
C LEU A 164 0.08 13.88 6.07
N PRO A 165 -0.64 12.96 6.72
CA PRO A 165 -0.05 11.72 7.18
C PRO A 165 0.32 10.80 6.01
N CYS A 166 1.25 9.86 6.26
CA CYS A 166 1.64 8.84 5.30
C CYS A 166 0.99 7.50 5.63
N VAL A 167 0.54 6.82 4.60
CA VAL A 167 0.13 5.42 4.62
C VAL A 167 1.13 4.55 3.86
N ALA A 168 0.98 3.25 3.98
CA ALA A 168 1.70 2.26 3.20
C ALA A 168 0.80 1.08 2.83
N GLY A 169 1.07 0.48 1.67
CA GLY A 169 0.42 -0.71 1.19
C GLY A 169 1.34 -1.49 0.25
N SER A 170 1.06 -2.77 0.05
CA SER A 170 1.93 -3.65 -0.75
C SER A 170 1.73 -3.51 -2.25
N ASP A 171 0.58 -3.00 -2.70
CA ASP A 171 0.14 -3.01 -4.11
C ASP A 171 0.21 -4.42 -4.72
N ALA A 172 -0.16 -5.43 -3.93
CA ALA A 172 -0.12 -6.81 -4.37
C ALA A 172 -1.11 -7.05 -5.51
N ARG A 173 -0.59 -7.57 -6.65
CA ARG A 173 -1.35 -7.86 -7.89
C ARG A 173 -0.98 -9.19 -8.52
N GLY A 174 0.31 -9.52 -8.52
CA GLY A 174 0.87 -10.63 -9.28
C GLY A 174 1.11 -11.88 -8.45
N SER A 175 1.38 -11.75 -7.16
CA SER A 175 1.75 -12.86 -6.29
C SER A 175 1.36 -12.61 -4.84
N LEU A 176 0.99 -13.68 -4.12
CA LEU A 176 0.78 -13.64 -2.68
C LEU A 176 2.04 -13.29 -1.88
N ASP A 177 3.23 -13.42 -2.46
CA ASP A 177 4.49 -13.03 -1.84
C ASP A 177 4.72 -11.51 -1.83
N GLU A 178 3.90 -10.75 -2.54
CA GLU A 178 3.90 -9.29 -2.52
C GLU A 178 3.17 -8.74 -1.28
N LEU A 179 2.20 -9.50 -0.74
CA LEU A 179 1.37 -9.07 0.39
C LEU A 179 2.19 -8.74 1.64
N GLY A 180 1.75 -7.71 2.35
CA GLY A 180 2.28 -7.33 3.64
C GLY A 180 3.72 -6.83 3.62
N ARG A 181 4.32 -6.57 2.46
CA ARG A 181 5.67 -5.96 2.38
C ARG A 181 5.68 -4.53 2.88
N ALA A 182 4.55 -3.85 2.81
CA ALA A 182 4.27 -2.59 3.45
C ALA A 182 2.86 -2.60 4.00
N ALA A 183 2.62 -1.91 5.10
CA ALA A 183 1.32 -1.82 5.75
C ALA A 183 1.21 -0.53 6.54
N THR A 184 0.00 -0.18 6.96
CA THR A 184 -0.27 0.98 7.82
C THR A 184 -0.64 0.50 9.22
N LEU A 185 0.08 0.99 10.23
CA LEU A 185 -0.16 0.69 11.63
C LEU A 185 -1.09 1.75 12.23
N PHE A 186 -2.34 1.41 12.48
CA PHE A 186 -3.31 2.26 13.16
C PHE A 186 -3.19 2.13 14.68
N LYS A 187 -3.30 3.25 15.38
CA LYS A 187 -3.20 3.34 16.85
C LYS A 187 -4.34 2.61 17.56
N ARG A 188 -5.50 2.51 16.94
CA ARG A 188 -6.71 1.88 17.51
C ARG A 188 -7.17 0.66 16.71
N ALA A 189 -8.03 -0.14 17.33
CA ALA A 189 -8.79 -1.16 16.63
C ALA A 189 -9.85 -0.51 15.71
N ILE A 190 -10.11 -1.14 14.57
CA ILE A 190 -11.06 -0.69 13.55
C ILE A 190 -11.97 -1.88 13.24
N GLY A 191 -13.26 -1.71 13.47
CA GLY A 191 -14.25 -2.80 13.39
C GLY A 191 -14.98 -2.89 12.05
N ASN A 192 -15.11 -1.77 11.32
CA ASN A 192 -15.92 -1.67 10.11
C ASN A 192 -15.42 -0.58 9.15
N GLN A 193 -15.98 -0.55 7.95
CA GLN A 193 -15.60 0.39 6.88
C GLN A 193 -15.72 1.88 7.30
N ARG A 194 -16.77 2.25 8.01
CA ARG A 194 -16.96 3.63 8.45
C ARG A 194 -15.90 4.07 9.44
N GLU A 195 -15.58 3.21 10.41
CA GLU A 195 -14.50 3.46 11.37
C GLU A 195 -13.14 3.54 10.70
N PHE A 196 -12.92 2.73 9.65
CA PHE A 196 -11.71 2.75 8.84
C PHE A 196 -11.51 4.10 8.14
N VAL A 197 -12.54 4.58 7.46
CA VAL A 197 -12.50 5.89 6.80
C VAL A 197 -12.32 7.01 7.83
N GLN A 198 -12.98 6.93 8.98
CA GLN A 198 -12.79 7.91 10.05
C GLN A 198 -11.35 7.87 10.60
N ALA A 199 -10.75 6.68 10.77
CA ALA A 199 -9.37 6.55 11.22
C ALA A 199 -8.37 7.16 10.22
N LEU A 200 -8.65 7.09 8.92
CA LEU A 200 -7.85 7.77 7.90
C LEU A 200 -7.94 9.30 8.05
N PHE A 201 -9.11 9.87 8.37
CA PHE A 201 -9.26 11.30 8.65
C PHE A 201 -8.60 11.73 9.95
N ASP A 202 -8.65 10.90 10.98
CA ASP A 202 -8.03 11.18 12.27
C ASP A 202 -6.49 11.29 12.18
N GLY A 203 -5.87 10.60 11.21
CA GLY A 203 -4.43 10.68 10.95
C GLY A 203 -3.55 9.98 11.99
N GLU A 204 -4.12 9.22 12.94
CA GLU A 204 -3.39 8.53 14.00
C GLU A 204 -2.90 7.14 13.54
N TYR A 205 -1.97 7.13 12.59
CA TYR A 205 -1.36 5.91 12.05
C TYR A 205 0.04 6.19 11.49
N TRP A 206 0.76 5.13 11.20
CA TRP A 206 2.13 5.17 10.68
C TRP A 206 2.28 4.23 9.50
N ALA A 207 2.94 4.68 8.44
CA ALA A 207 3.37 3.84 7.35
C ALA A 207 4.54 2.94 7.81
N VAL A 208 4.48 1.66 7.52
CA VAL A 208 5.47 0.66 7.95
C VAL A 208 5.95 -0.13 6.74
N MET A 209 7.27 -0.16 6.54
CA MET A 209 7.90 -1.15 5.66
C MET A 209 8.17 -2.42 6.45
N MET A 210 7.60 -3.52 6.01
CA MET A 210 7.87 -4.82 6.58
C MET A 210 9.22 -5.33 6.04
N GLY A 211 9.99 -6.03 6.87
CA GLY A 211 11.23 -6.68 6.44
C GLY A 211 11.00 -7.82 5.44
N GLU A 212 12.04 -8.62 5.17
CA GLU A 212 11.90 -9.82 4.35
C GLU A 212 10.86 -10.77 4.96
N LEU A 213 9.76 -10.97 4.22
CA LEU A 213 8.69 -11.86 4.64
C LEU A 213 9.06 -13.32 4.38
N PRO A 214 8.61 -14.28 5.20
CA PRO A 214 8.83 -15.69 4.94
C PRO A 214 8.25 -16.08 3.56
N LYS A 215 9.05 -16.70 2.72
CA LYS A 215 8.56 -17.25 1.45
C LYS A 215 7.52 -18.34 1.73
N LEU A 216 6.48 -18.40 0.88
CA LEU A 216 5.54 -19.50 0.89
C LEU A 216 6.29 -20.81 0.55
N THR A 217 6.44 -21.69 1.52
CA THR A 217 6.86 -23.06 1.26
C THR A 217 5.61 -23.88 0.90
N ARG A 218 5.70 -24.63 -0.21
CA ARG A 218 4.63 -25.59 -0.52
C ARG A 218 4.55 -26.64 0.58
N PRO A 219 3.35 -27.18 0.89
CA PRO A 219 3.23 -28.27 1.85
C PRO A 219 4.16 -29.43 1.42
N GLY A 220 5.15 -29.74 2.25
CA GLY A 220 6.14 -30.80 1.97
C GLY A 220 7.55 -30.32 1.62
N GLU A 221 7.79 -29.03 1.38
CA GLU A 221 9.15 -28.50 1.26
C GLU A 221 9.71 -28.17 2.66
N ALA A 222 10.71 -28.94 3.08
CA ALA A 222 11.43 -28.65 4.32
C ALA A 222 12.17 -27.33 4.20
N ARG A 223 12.08 -26.47 5.23
CA ARG A 223 12.89 -25.27 5.32
C ARG A 223 14.36 -25.65 5.32
N GLU A 224 15.08 -25.38 4.25
CA GLU A 224 16.54 -25.32 4.32
C GLU A 224 16.90 -24.11 5.21
N VAL A 225 17.25 -24.43 6.45
CA VAL A 225 17.85 -23.44 7.33
C VAL A 225 19.27 -23.21 6.83
N GLU A 226 19.52 -22.14 6.11
CA GLU A 226 20.89 -21.73 5.80
C GLU A 226 21.68 -21.62 7.11
N PRO A 227 22.84 -22.35 7.23
CA PRO A 227 23.67 -22.25 8.42
C PRO A 227 24.20 -20.81 8.52
N ARG A 228 23.96 -20.17 9.65
CA ARG A 228 24.56 -18.87 10.00
C ARG A 228 26.06 -18.94 9.71
N LYS A 229 26.54 -18.16 8.75
CA LYS A 229 27.98 -17.98 8.53
C LYS A 229 28.57 -17.38 9.78
N GLU A 230 29.24 -18.22 10.58
CA GLU A 230 30.04 -17.76 11.70
C GLU A 230 31.07 -16.76 11.21
N GLY A 231 30.99 -15.54 11.74
CA GLY A 231 31.88 -14.46 11.38
C GLY A 231 33.33 -14.85 11.68
N ARG A 232 34.15 -15.00 10.62
CA ARG A 232 35.60 -15.11 10.74
C ARG A 232 36.13 -13.98 11.61
N ARG A 233 36.44 -14.28 12.88
CA ARG A 233 37.23 -13.40 13.75
C ARG A 233 38.55 -13.09 13.02
N ARG A 234 38.68 -11.85 12.52
CA ARG A 234 39.97 -11.33 12.05
C ARG A 234 40.93 -11.32 13.21
N ARG A 235 41.91 -12.24 13.22
CA ARG A 235 43.09 -12.17 14.09
C ARG A 235 43.78 -10.86 13.75
N ARG A 236 43.85 -9.94 14.72
CA ARG A 236 44.71 -8.76 14.65
C ARG A 236 46.15 -9.26 14.61
N GLY A 237 46.80 -9.12 13.47
CA GLY A 237 48.24 -9.34 13.32
C GLY A 237 48.99 -8.30 14.15
N ALA A 238 49.96 -8.80 14.92
CA ALA A 238 50.91 -7.99 15.66
C ALA A 238 51.73 -7.16 14.67
N ARG A 239 51.88 -5.87 14.95
CA ARG A 239 52.82 -4.98 14.24
C ARG A 239 54.25 -5.34 14.63
N PRO A 240 55.19 -5.52 13.68
CA PRO A 240 56.60 -5.62 14.00
C PRO A 240 57.15 -4.24 14.41
N GLY A 241 57.96 -4.24 15.47
CA GLY A 241 58.62 -3.04 16.02
C GLY A 241 59.62 -2.42 14.99
N ARG A 242 59.69 -1.10 14.99
CA ARG A 242 60.73 -0.33 14.31
C ARG A 242 62.04 -0.43 15.12
N PRO A 243 63.17 -0.70 14.48
CA PRO A 243 64.47 -0.51 15.12
C PRO A 243 64.84 0.95 15.14
N GLY A 244 65.30 1.41 16.31
CA GLY A 244 65.91 2.72 16.45
C GLY A 244 67.28 2.77 15.75
N GLY A 245 67.53 3.90 15.09
CA GLY A 245 68.78 4.28 14.53
C GLY A 245 69.11 5.71 14.95
N TRP A 246 70.18 5.83 15.73
CA TRP A 246 70.83 7.08 16.10
C TRP A 246 71.64 7.59 14.92
N ASN A 247 71.50 8.84 14.54
CA ASN A 247 72.50 9.93 14.43
C ASN A 247 71.78 11.18 13.91
#